data_8609b4ca9ea23b12561d1636991573a4
#
_entry.id   8609b4ca9ea23b12561d1636991573a4
#
_cell.length_a   1.000
_cell.length_b   1.000
_cell.length_c   1.000
_cell.angle_alpha   90.00
_cell.angle_beta   90.00
_cell.angle_gamma   90.00
#
_symmetry.space_group_name_H-M   'P 1'
#
loop_
_entity.id
_entity.type
_entity.pdbx_description
1 polymer ?
#
loop_
_entity_poly.entity_id
_entity_poly.type
_entity_poly.pdbx_seq_one_letter_code
_entity_poly.pdbx_strand_id
1 'polypeptide(L)'
;MRRDEAQFWREFEEARPRILGALLDAATAGLRNLPNVKLHQLPRMADFAIWVDACEESLGMRPGEALSAYHSNCVEAHRLALESSPLYEPVSKLADEGFSGTIAELHGRLNRMMSESIRRSGRWPKAPSALGSALRRMAGNLRAAGIDIQFSRDIGGRRVALFRVWEKAVAPPSVASQ
;
A
#
# COMPACT_ATOMS: atom_id res chain seq x y z
N MET A 1 -2.84 -12.03 -28.69
CA MET A 1 -2.49 -11.72 -30.08
C MET A 1 -1.78 -10.38 -30.10
N ARG A 2 -0.56 -10.27 -30.62
CA ARG A 2 0.13 -8.98 -30.75
C ARG A 2 -0.50 -8.21 -31.91
N ARG A 3 -0.87 -6.95 -31.69
CA ARG A 3 -1.38 -6.05 -32.73
C ARG A 3 -0.20 -5.30 -33.37
N ASP A 4 -0.32 -4.99 -34.66
CA ASP A 4 0.60 -4.08 -35.33
C ASP A 4 0.39 -2.65 -34.83
N GLU A 5 1.47 -1.90 -34.62
CA GLU A 5 1.44 -0.55 -34.09
C GLU A 5 0.65 0.41 -35.00
N ALA A 6 0.79 0.29 -36.31
CA ALA A 6 0.05 1.12 -37.25
C ALA A 6 -1.46 0.87 -37.20
N GLN A 7 -1.88 -0.39 -36.98
CA GLN A 7 -3.28 -0.75 -36.80
C GLN A 7 -3.81 -0.17 -35.48
N PHE A 8 -3.02 -0.29 -34.39
CA PHE A 8 -3.39 0.28 -33.08
C PHE A 8 -3.65 1.78 -33.16
N TRP A 9 -2.77 2.54 -33.82
CA TRP A 9 -2.93 3.98 -33.96
C TRP A 9 -4.14 4.38 -34.82
N ARG A 10 -4.45 3.64 -35.86
CA ARG A 10 -5.68 3.88 -36.68
C ARG A 10 -6.93 3.67 -35.80
N GLU A 11 -7.02 2.55 -35.11
CA GLU A 11 -8.15 2.24 -34.22
C GLU A 11 -8.30 3.29 -33.10
N PHE A 12 -7.17 3.78 -32.56
CA PHE A 12 -7.17 4.83 -31.55
C PHE A 12 -7.69 6.16 -32.12
N GLU A 13 -7.24 6.60 -33.28
CA GLU A 13 -7.71 7.86 -33.88
C GLU A 13 -9.22 7.82 -34.19
N GLU A 14 -9.74 6.68 -34.60
CA GLU A 14 -11.18 6.47 -34.83
C GLU A 14 -11.97 6.50 -33.50
N ALA A 15 -11.38 5.98 -32.43
CA ALA A 15 -12.01 5.94 -31.12
C ALA A 15 -11.86 7.26 -30.33
N ARG A 16 -10.82 8.07 -30.63
CA ARG A 16 -10.43 9.27 -29.89
C ARG A 16 -11.58 10.24 -29.59
N PRO A 17 -12.47 10.61 -30.53
CA PRO A 17 -13.58 11.52 -30.24
C PRO A 17 -14.55 10.96 -29.21
N ARG A 18 -14.81 9.63 -29.27
CA ARG A 18 -15.71 8.95 -28.31
C ARG A 18 -15.05 8.85 -26.92
N ILE A 19 -13.74 8.57 -26.87
CA ILE A 19 -12.98 8.53 -25.62
C ILE A 19 -12.98 9.93 -24.97
N LEU A 20 -12.73 10.98 -25.76
CA LEU A 20 -12.76 12.35 -25.26
C LEU A 20 -14.16 12.73 -24.75
N GLY A 21 -15.22 12.38 -25.49
CA GLY A 21 -16.60 12.60 -25.06
C GLY A 21 -16.88 11.94 -23.70
N ALA A 22 -16.55 10.66 -23.55
CA ALA A 22 -16.73 9.93 -22.30
C ALA A 22 -15.95 10.55 -21.12
N LEU A 23 -14.73 11.04 -21.36
CA LEU A 23 -13.94 11.74 -20.33
C LEU A 23 -14.58 13.08 -19.92
N LEU A 24 -15.11 13.84 -20.88
CA LEU A 24 -15.79 15.10 -20.60
C LEU A 24 -17.12 14.88 -19.87
N ASP A 25 -17.87 13.84 -20.21
CA ASP A 25 -19.08 13.45 -19.52
C ASP A 25 -18.77 13.06 -18.06
N ALA A 26 -17.73 12.26 -17.86
CA ALA A 26 -17.28 11.90 -16.52
C ALA A 26 -16.84 13.11 -15.69
N ALA A 27 -16.07 14.04 -16.29
CA ALA A 27 -15.67 15.27 -15.62
C ALA A 27 -16.86 16.16 -15.26
N THR A 28 -17.84 16.27 -16.15
CA THR A 28 -19.06 17.07 -15.91
C THR A 28 -19.90 16.47 -14.80
N ALA A 29 -20.07 15.14 -14.79
CA ALA A 29 -20.76 14.42 -13.72
C ALA A 29 -20.01 14.57 -12.39
N GLY A 30 -18.68 14.41 -12.41
CA GLY A 30 -17.84 14.61 -11.24
C GLY A 30 -18.01 15.99 -10.63
N LEU A 31 -17.93 17.07 -11.43
CA LEU A 31 -18.15 18.45 -10.93
C LEU A 31 -19.53 18.64 -10.33
N ARG A 32 -20.56 18.03 -10.90
CA ARG A 32 -21.94 18.10 -10.39
C ARG A 32 -22.10 17.35 -9.07
N ASN A 33 -21.49 16.18 -8.95
CA ASN A 33 -21.67 15.29 -7.81
C ASN A 33 -20.72 15.61 -6.63
N LEU A 34 -19.58 16.25 -6.91
CA LEU A 34 -18.52 16.53 -5.95
C LEU A 34 -19.00 17.12 -4.60
N PRO A 35 -19.97 18.08 -4.56
CA PRO A 35 -20.46 18.63 -3.29
C PRO A 35 -21.21 17.62 -2.41
N ASN A 36 -21.67 16.52 -2.98
CA ASN A 36 -22.50 15.52 -2.31
C ASN A 36 -21.70 14.28 -1.85
N VAL A 37 -20.46 14.14 -2.29
CA VAL A 37 -19.61 13.00 -1.93
C VAL A 37 -19.27 13.04 -0.45
N LYS A 38 -19.55 11.94 0.25
CA LYS A 38 -19.21 11.76 1.67
C LYS A 38 -18.54 10.40 1.85
N LEU A 39 -17.21 10.40 1.95
CA LEU A 39 -16.46 9.20 2.26
C LEU A 39 -16.31 9.03 3.76
N HIS A 40 -16.61 7.83 4.28
CA HIS A 40 -16.46 7.51 5.71
C HIS A 40 -15.01 7.53 6.16
N GLN A 41 -14.10 7.15 5.29
CA GLN A 41 -12.66 7.18 5.53
C GLN A 41 -11.94 7.81 4.33
N LEU A 42 -11.11 8.80 4.60
CA LEU A 42 -10.28 9.44 3.58
C LEU A 42 -8.95 8.70 3.45
N PRO A 43 -8.62 8.18 2.27
CA PRO A 43 -7.29 7.62 2.01
C PRO A 43 -6.23 8.74 1.94
N ARG A 44 -4.97 8.34 1.77
CA ARG A 44 -3.85 9.31 1.65
C ARG A 44 -4.06 10.32 0.51
N MET A 45 -4.65 9.88 -0.60
CA MET A 45 -5.03 10.75 -1.72
C MET A 45 -6.53 11.07 -1.64
N ALA A 46 -6.91 11.85 -0.62
CA ALA A 46 -8.31 12.16 -0.32
C ALA A 46 -9.04 12.82 -1.50
N ASP A 47 -8.44 13.84 -2.10
CA ASP A 47 -9.05 14.59 -3.21
C ASP A 47 -9.26 13.70 -4.45
N PHE A 48 -8.31 12.82 -4.73
CA PHE A 48 -8.45 11.84 -5.81
C PHE A 48 -9.61 10.87 -5.53
N ALA A 49 -9.70 10.36 -4.31
CA ALA A 49 -10.75 9.42 -3.93
C ALA A 49 -12.14 10.05 -4.03
N ILE A 50 -12.30 11.29 -3.54
CA ILE A 50 -13.53 12.07 -3.63
C ILE A 50 -13.90 12.33 -5.10
N TRP A 51 -12.92 12.71 -5.92
CA TRP A 51 -13.13 12.96 -7.34
C TRP A 51 -13.58 11.71 -8.10
N VAL A 52 -12.92 10.59 -7.88
CA VAL A 52 -13.24 9.32 -8.56
C VAL A 52 -14.63 8.82 -8.16
N ASP A 53 -14.97 8.89 -6.88
CA ASP A 53 -16.30 8.55 -6.37
C ASP A 53 -17.39 9.42 -7.02
N ALA A 54 -17.15 10.74 -7.17
CA ALA A 54 -18.06 11.64 -7.86
C ALA A 54 -18.28 11.29 -9.35
N CYS A 55 -17.34 10.60 -9.99
CA CYS A 55 -17.38 10.24 -11.41
C CYS A 55 -17.93 8.82 -11.66
N GLU A 56 -18.02 7.96 -10.64
CA GLU A 56 -18.29 6.52 -10.78
C GLU A 56 -19.50 6.19 -11.66
N GLU A 57 -20.63 6.82 -11.39
CA GLU A 57 -21.88 6.55 -12.12
C GLU A 57 -21.74 6.82 -13.62
N SER A 58 -21.09 7.91 -14.00
CA SER A 58 -20.89 8.29 -15.40
C SER A 58 -19.89 7.39 -16.14
N LEU A 59 -19.04 6.71 -15.39
CA LEU A 59 -18.09 5.71 -15.92
C LEU A 59 -18.70 4.30 -15.97
N GLY A 60 -19.98 4.15 -15.59
CA GLY A 60 -20.66 2.86 -15.55
C GLY A 60 -20.17 1.95 -14.43
N MET A 61 -19.52 2.49 -13.42
CA MET A 61 -19.07 1.77 -12.23
C MET A 61 -20.19 1.68 -11.19
N ARG A 62 -20.15 0.66 -10.37
CA ARG A 62 -21.05 0.55 -9.20
C ARG A 62 -20.55 1.44 -8.07
N PRO A 63 -21.45 1.96 -7.20
CA PRO A 63 -21.05 2.75 -6.06
C PRO A 63 -19.95 2.06 -5.22
N GLY A 64 -18.85 2.76 -4.96
CA GLY A 64 -17.70 2.30 -4.21
C GLY A 64 -16.73 1.35 -4.96
N GLU A 65 -16.97 1.04 -6.23
CA GLU A 65 -16.14 0.13 -7.01
C GLU A 65 -14.74 0.72 -7.27
N ALA A 66 -14.66 2.00 -7.61
CA ALA A 66 -13.39 2.67 -7.85
C ALA A 66 -12.55 2.79 -6.58
N LEU A 67 -13.18 3.10 -5.44
CA LEU A 67 -12.50 3.11 -4.14
C LEU A 67 -12.01 1.73 -3.74
N SER A 68 -12.81 0.69 -3.96
CA SER A 68 -12.41 -0.70 -3.72
C SER A 68 -11.20 -1.09 -4.57
N ALA A 69 -11.21 -0.75 -5.85
CA ALA A 69 -10.07 -0.97 -6.76
C ALA A 69 -8.82 -0.19 -6.30
N TYR A 70 -8.99 1.08 -5.90
CA TYR A 70 -7.90 1.88 -5.35
C TYR A 70 -7.28 1.25 -4.10
N HIS A 71 -8.11 0.81 -3.14
CA HIS A 71 -7.63 0.14 -1.93
C HIS A 71 -6.89 -1.16 -2.25
N SER A 72 -7.44 -1.98 -3.14
CA SER A 72 -6.80 -3.23 -3.58
C SER A 72 -5.43 -2.96 -4.21
N ASN A 73 -5.32 -1.96 -5.06
CA ASN A 73 -4.04 -1.55 -5.66
C ASN A 73 -3.03 -1.06 -4.61
N CYS A 74 -3.48 -0.31 -3.59
CA CYS A 74 -2.62 0.12 -2.49
C CYS A 74 -2.10 -1.06 -1.68
N VAL A 75 -2.96 -2.01 -1.34
CA VAL A 75 -2.58 -3.24 -0.62
C VAL A 75 -1.56 -4.05 -1.42
N GLU A 76 -1.80 -4.24 -2.71
CA GLU A 76 -0.87 -4.95 -3.58
C GLU A 76 0.48 -4.23 -3.72
N ALA A 77 0.49 -2.90 -3.84
CA ALA A 77 1.72 -2.12 -3.87
C ALA A 77 2.53 -2.25 -2.56
N HIS A 78 1.86 -2.26 -1.41
CA HIS A 78 2.50 -2.50 -0.11
C HIS A 78 3.08 -3.90 -0.04
N ARG A 79 2.35 -4.92 -0.50
CA ARG A 79 2.82 -6.31 -0.55
C ARG A 79 4.07 -6.46 -1.41
N LEU A 80 4.05 -5.96 -2.64
CA LEU A 80 5.19 -6.00 -3.56
C LEU A 80 6.42 -5.26 -3.00
N ALA A 81 6.21 -4.11 -2.36
CA ALA A 81 7.28 -3.35 -1.72
C ALA A 81 7.94 -4.15 -0.57
N LEU A 82 7.15 -4.88 0.21
CA LEU A 82 7.65 -5.73 1.29
C LEU A 82 8.38 -6.96 0.75
N GLU A 83 7.78 -7.69 -0.20
CA GLU A 83 8.37 -8.90 -0.80
C GLU A 83 9.69 -8.62 -1.51
N SER A 84 9.86 -7.42 -2.04
CA SER A 84 11.13 -6.99 -2.61
C SER A 84 12.25 -6.83 -1.59
N SER A 85 11.95 -6.77 -0.29
CA SER A 85 12.91 -6.54 0.79
C SER A 85 13.35 -7.83 1.46
N PRO A 86 14.66 -8.14 1.55
CA PRO A 86 15.14 -9.32 2.27
C PRO A 86 14.86 -9.27 3.78
N LEU A 87 14.42 -8.12 4.30
CA LEU A 87 14.08 -7.96 5.71
C LEU A 87 12.67 -8.45 6.03
N TYR A 88 11.76 -8.51 5.05
CA TYR A 88 10.34 -8.72 5.33
C TYR A 88 10.05 -10.07 5.99
N GLU A 89 10.52 -11.15 5.39
CA GLU A 89 10.27 -12.50 5.91
C GLU A 89 10.80 -12.71 7.33
N PRO A 90 12.09 -12.39 7.65
CA PRO A 90 12.60 -12.59 9.00
C PRO A 90 11.98 -11.63 10.03
N VAL A 91 11.60 -10.41 9.63
CA VAL A 91 10.86 -9.47 10.51
C VAL A 91 9.46 -9.99 10.78
N SER A 92 8.77 -10.54 9.77
CA SER A 92 7.45 -11.15 9.93
C SER A 92 7.48 -12.31 10.93
N LYS A 93 8.44 -13.22 10.82
CA LYS A 93 8.63 -14.33 11.77
C LYS A 93 8.84 -13.84 13.20
N LEU A 94 9.67 -12.83 13.40
CA LEU A 94 9.89 -12.25 14.73
C LEU A 94 8.66 -11.50 15.27
N ALA A 95 7.83 -10.94 14.39
CA ALA A 95 6.56 -10.34 14.80
C ALA A 95 5.54 -11.38 15.25
N ASP A 96 5.52 -12.56 14.62
CA ASP A 96 4.67 -13.70 15.03
C ASP A 96 5.08 -14.23 16.42
N GLU A 97 6.37 -14.21 16.75
CA GLU A 97 6.91 -14.59 18.06
C GLU A 97 6.71 -13.49 19.13
N GLY A 98 6.46 -12.25 18.72
CA GLY A 98 6.44 -11.09 19.58
C GLY A 98 7.84 -10.68 20.04
N PHE A 99 8.51 -9.81 19.29
CA PHE A 99 9.85 -9.32 19.64
C PHE A 99 9.79 -7.98 20.37
N SER A 100 10.55 -7.85 21.48
CA SER A 100 10.81 -6.59 22.14
C SER A 100 12.27 -6.54 22.59
N GLY A 101 13.00 -5.49 22.19
CA GLY A 101 14.40 -5.35 22.53
C GLY A 101 15.05 -4.12 21.88
N THR A 102 16.37 -4.03 21.98
CA THR A 102 17.15 -2.99 21.31
C THR A 102 17.26 -3.27 19.81
N ILE A 103 17.54 -2.24 19.01
CA ILE A 103 17.82 -2.39 17.59
C ILE A 103 19.05 -3.28 17.34
N ALA A 104 20.02 -3.26 18.27
CA ALA A 104 21.23 -4.11 18.17
C ALA A 104 20.88 -5.59 18.40
N GLU A 105 20.05 -5.91 19.39
CA GLU A 105 19.56 -7.27 19.63
C GLU A 105 18.75 -7.78 18.44
N LEU A 106 17.83 -6.96 17.90
CA LEU A 106 17.09 -7.30 16.71
C LEU A 106 18.03 -7.60 15.53
N HIS A 107 19.00 -6.72 15.28
CA HIS A 107 19.98 -6.92 14.19
C HIS A 107 20.75 -8.24 14.34
N GLY A 108 21.22 -8.53 15.57
CA GLY A 108 21.89 -9.79 15.88
C GLY A 108 20.99 -11.01 15.65
N ARG A 109 19.69 -10.92 16.01
CA ARG A 109 18.72 -12.00 15.84
C ARG A 109 18.40 -12.25 14.35
N LEU A 110 18.17 -11.17 13.59
CA LEU A 110 17.96 -11.23 12.13
C LEU A 110 19.19 -11.82 11.41
N ASN A 111 20.40 -11.40 11.78
CA ASN A 111 21.63 -11.94 11.19
C ASN A 111 21.80 -13.44 11.39
N ARG A 112 21.34 -13.99 12.52
CA ARG A 112 21.38 -15.45 12.77
C ARG A 112 20.35 -16.23 11.94
N MET A 113 19.25 -15.59 11.55
CA MET A 113 18.21 -16.22 10.73
C MET A 113 18.56 -16.28 9.24
N MET A 114 19.53 -15.47 8.80
CA MET A 114 19.82 -15.29 7.37
C MET A 114 21.13 -15.93 6.96
N SER A 115 21.14 -16.46 5.73
CA SER A 115 22.35 -17.02 5.12
C SER A 115 23.43 -15.94 4.92
N GLU A 116 24.68 -16.38 4.84
CA GLU A 116 25.82 -15.48 4.64
C GLU A 116 25.73 -14.72 3.31
N SER A 117 25.22 -15.34 2.26
CA SER A 117 25.02 -14.71 0.95
C SER A 117 24.07 -13.51 1.03
N ILE A 118 22.94 -13.64 1.76
CA ILE A 118 22.00 -12.54 1.96
C ILE A 118 22.64 -11.45 2.82
N ARG A 119 23.32 -11.83 3.91
CA ARG A 119 23.99 -10.87 4.79
C ARG A 119 25.11 -10.08 4.07
N ARG A 120 25.78 -10.66 3.08
CA ARG A 120 26.79 -9.97 2.25
C ARG A 120 26.17 -9.08 1.17
N SER A 121 24.91 -9.27 0.80
CA SER A 121 24.25 -8.45 -0.22
C SER A 121 24.21 -6.97 0.17
N GLY A 122 24.24 -6.06 -0.80
CA GLY A 122 24.11 -4.62 -0.58
C GLY A 122 22.73 -4.20 -0.04
N ARG A 123 21.72 -5.09 -0.13
CA ARG A 123 20.35 -4.84 0.34
C ARG A 123 20.15 -5.19 1.82
N TRP A 124 21.10 -5.89 2.44
CA TRP A 124 21.04 -6.23 3.85
C TRP A 124 21.69 -5.16 4.73
N PRO A 125 21.05 -4.69 5.82
CA PRO A 125 21.63 -3.68 6.69
C PRO A 125 22.85 -4.23 7.44
N LYS A 126 24.00 -3.55 7.28
CA LYS A 126 25.28 -3.98 7.86
C LYS A 126 25.47 -3.59 9.33
N ALA A 127 24.65 -2.65 9.81
CA ALA A 127 24.75 -2.12 11.17
C ALA A 127 23.34 -1.91 11.78
N PRO A 128 23.24 -1.91 13.12
CA PRO A 128 21.97 -1.64 13.80
C PRO A 128 21.32 -0.30 13.40
N SER A 129 22.13 0.73 13.17
CA SER A 129 21.62 2.04 12.72
C SER A 129 20.98 1.98 11.33
N ALA A 130 21.59 1.23 10.41
CA ALA A 130 21.05 1.00 9.07
C ALA A 130 19.74 0.18 9.12
N LEU A 131 19.69 -0.84 9.99
CA LEU A 131 18.46 -1.60 10.24
C LEU A 131 17.34 -0.69 10.77
N GLY A 132 17.61 0.14 11.78
CA GLY A 132 16.63 1.06 12.34
C GLY A 132 16.07 2.04 11.30
N SER A 133 16.92 2.53 10.38
CA SER A 133 16.49 3.38 9.28
C SER A 133 15.66 2.62 8.24
N ALA A 134 16.05 1.38 7.91
CA ALA A 134 15.29 0.52 6.99
C ALA A 134 13.89 0.21 7.56
N LEU A 135 13.79 -0.19 8.82
CA LEU A 135 12.53 -0.49 9.48
C LEU A 135 11.60 0.72 9.54
N ARG A 136 12.12 1.93 9.78
CA ARG A 136 11.28 3.15 9.74
C ARG A 136 10.70 3.42 8.36
N ARG A 137 11.48 3.22 7.30
CA ARG A 137 10.98 3.35 5.93
C ARG A 137 9.91 2.32 5.58
N MET A 138 10.05 1.10 6.12
CA MET A 138 9.11 0.00 5.89
C MET A 138 7.90 0.02 6.83
N ALA A 139 7.91 0.84 7.89
CA ALA A 139 6.92 0.78 8.98
C ALA A 139 5.46 0.91 8.48
N GLY A 140 5.21 1.79 7.51
CA GLY A 140 3.89 1.93 6.90
C GLY A 140 3.42 0.67 6.20
N ASN A 141 4.31 0.06 5.40
CA ASN A 141 4.02 -1.17 4.66
C ASN A 141 3.86 -2.38 5.63
N LEU A 142 4.69 -2.44 6.69
CA LEU A 142 4.59 -3.48 7.72
C LEU A 142 3.25 -3.41 8.44
N ARG A 143 2.78 -2.21 8.82
CA ARG A 143 1.46 -2.04 9.45
C ARG A 143 0.33 -2.42 8.49
N ALA A 144 0.43 -2.06 7.21
CA ALA A 144 -0.52 -2.49 6.18
C ALA A 144 -0.56 -4.02 6.01
N ALA A 145 0.54 -4.72 6.34
CA ALA A 145 0.64 -6.19 6.35
C ALA A 145 0.31 -6.81 7.72
N GLY A 146 -0.29 -6.05 8.65
CA GLY A 146 -0.68 -6.55 9.97
C GLY A 146 0.49 -6.74 10.94
N ILE A 147 1.63 -6.09 10.71
CA ILE A 147 2.77 -6.10 11.64
C ILE A 147 2.89 -4.72 12.26
N ASP A 148 2.54 -4.59 13.54
CA ASP A 148 2.80 -3.35 14.25
C ASP A 148 4.28 -3.26 14.64
N ILE A 149 4.84 -2.08 14.44
CA ILE A 149 6.21 -1.77 14.78
C ILE A 149 6.24 -0.48 15.60
N GLN A 150 6.75 -0.60 16.81
CA GLN A 150 6.86 0.51 17.75
C GLN A 150 8.32 0.81 18.02
N PHE A 151 8.67 2.09 17.95
CA PHE A 151 10.01 2.59 18.27
C PHE A 151 9.95 3.41 19.54
N SER A 152 10.83 3.10 20.48
CA SER A 152 11.00 3.86 21.72
C SER A 152 12.48 4.13 21.97
N ARG A 153 12.77 4.89 23.00
CA ARG A 153 14.11 5.16 23.49
C ARG A 153 14.10 5.12 25.02
N ASP A 154 15.02 4.39 25.59
CA ASP A 154 15.29 4.38 27.02
C ASP A 154 16.77 4.68 27.32
N ILE A 155 17.16 4.53 28.58
CA ILE A 155 18.55 4.74 29.02
C ILE A 155 19.53 3.75 28.33
N GLY A 156 19.04 2.56 27.95
CA GLY A 156 19.81 1.53 27.23
C GLY A 156 19.89 1.73 25.72
N GLY A 157 19.25 2.78 25.17
CA GLY A 157 19.31 3.10 23.74
C GLY A 157 17.98 3.07 23.01
N ARG A 158 18.08 2.89 21.68
CA ARG A 158 16.89 2.79 20.80
C ARG A 158 16.30 1.38 20.85
N ARG A 159 15.04 1.28 21.23
CA ARG A 159 14.29 0.02 21.27
C ARG A 159 13.29 -0.09 20.15
N VAL A 160 12.92 -1.32 19.86
CA VAL A 160 11.85 -1.66 18.92
C VAL A 160 11.04 -2.83 19.46
N ALA A 161 9.75 -2.76 19.28
CA ALA A 161 8.85 -3.89 19.48
C ALA A 161 8.14 -4.23 18.16
N LEU A 162 8.03 -5.52 17.88
CA LEU A 162 7.39 -6.09 16.70
C LEU A 162 6.36 -7.10 17.17
N PHE A 163 5.13 -6.98 16.72
CA PHE A 163 4.08 -7.95 17.00
C PHE A 163 3.06 -7.98 15.88
N ARG A 164 2.49 -9.16 15.65
CA ARG A 164 1.39 -9.31 14.72
C ARG A 164 0.12 -8.75 15.35
N VAL A 165 -0.48 -7.80 14.65
CA VAL A 165 -1.84 -7.35 14.97
C VAL A 165 -2.77 -8.23 14.14
N TRP A 166 -3.48 -9.16 14.80
CA TRP A 166 -4.55 -9.90 14.17
C TRP A 166 -5.65 -8.89 13.86
N GLU A 167 -5.79 -8.55 12.62
CA GLU A 167 -6.83 -7.65 12.18
C GLU A 167 -8.19 -8.12 12.69
N LYS A 168 -8.85 -7.26 13.47
CA LYS A 168 -10.29 -7.13 13.25
C LYS A 168 -10.42 -6.76 11.79
N ALA A 169 -10.86 -7.70 10.95
CA ALA A 169 -11.11 -7.50 9.54
C ALA A 169 -11.70 -6.11 9.35
N VAL A 170 -11.05 -5.26 8.57
CA VAL A 170 -11.69 -4.09 8.04
C VAL A 170 -12.83 -4.64 7.20
N ALA A 171 -14.01 -4.65 7.78
CA ALA A 171 -15.22 -5.00 7.07
C ALA A 171 -15.27 -4.10 5.83
N PRO A 172 -15.54 -4.66 4.64
CA PRO A 172 -15.76 -3.83 3.47
C PRO A 172 -16.83 -2.81 3.85
N PRO A 173 -16.72 -1.55 3.40
CA PRO A 173 -17.69 -0.51 3.73
C PRO A 173 -19.08 -1.05 3.40
N SER A 174 -19.90 -1.22 4.41
CA SER A 174 -21.29 -1.61 4.23
C SER A 174 -21.96 -0.46 3.47
N VAL A 175 -22.39 -0.73 2.27
CA VAL A 175 -23.29 0.14 1.52
C VAL A 175 -24.57 0.20 2.33
N ALA A 176 -24.76 1.30 3.05
CA ALA A 176 -26.04 1.56 3.71
C ALA A 176 -27.07 1.84 2.60
N SER A 177 -27.90 0.82 2.35
CA SER A 177 -29.14 0.99 1.57
C SER A 177 -30.06 1.94 2.32
N GLN A 178 -30.29 3.11 1.76
CA GLN A 178 -31.51 3.91 1.96
C GLN A 178 -31.93 4.48 0.62
#